data_902725ac9fa34959094ab219d6f4c405
#
_entry.id   902725ac9fa34959094ab219d6f4c405
#
_cell.length_a   1.000
_cell.length_b   1.000
_cell.length_c   1.000
_cell.angle_alpha   90.00
_cell.angle_beta   90.00
_cell.angle_gamma   90.00
#
_symmetry.space_group_name_H-M   'P 1'
#
loop_
_entity.id
_entity.type
_entity.pdbx_description
1 polymer ?
#
loop_
_entity_poly.entity_id
_entity_poly.type
_entity_poly.pdbx_seq_one_letter_code
_entity_poly.pdbx_strand_id
1 'polypeptide(L)'
;MLAMERAKLWATDPHFNEETQKAAKALMSSEQELLSAFGTELTFGTGGLRGVLGVGTNRMNEYTVGRATQGLSDSLRENGGKSVAIGYDSRLRSREFAFLAAGILAHNGLTAYVYPRLMSTPMLSFAVRELGCDAGIVITASHNPAQYNGYKVYGPDGCQITQEAAEAITACIEKVPYGAAQAMPEEEGCAAGLLRDVPEEIVERFLEKTLACRVAPEAEAPLHLIYTPLHGTGLEPVTKVFSRMKGIRFTCVPEQTAPDGHFPTCPKPNPELREALRCGLEWAEKEKASLLIATDPDCDRVGVAVREKDGRYTVLTGNEVGLLLLEHILKTRTALHTLPENPVAVKTIVTSDLAFAIARRYGAELKECLTGFKYIGEIIGRLEQEGHPERYVFGFEESCGYLAGTHVRDKDGVMGSMLVAEMAQCAAAEGRTLAEEMERLYETYGFMENRLLNFDIAGAQPMKEMARVMASMREEPVCTLAGSPVETVKDYRDGIEGLPASDVLSYQTADGRKAIVRPSGTEPKVKVYLSARAATRAEAEEALNRMEAEMNERILEK
;
A
#
# COMPACT_ATOMS: atom_id res chain seq x y z
N MET A 1 -10.83 -10.10 33.10
CA MET A 1 -9.78 -10.49 34.07
C MET A 1 -8.38 -10.24 33.48
N LEU A 2 -8.03 -10.83 32.36
CA LEU A 2 -6.71 -10.68 31.73
C LEU A 2 -6.30 -9.22 31.39
N ALA A 3 -7.22 -8.40 30.85
CA ALA A 3 -6.95 -6.98 30.55
C ALA A 3 -6.56 -6.17 31.79
N MET A 4 -7.27 -6.39 32.90
CA MET A 4 -6.99 -5.73 34.16
C MET A 4 -5.63 -6.16 34.75
N GLU A 5 -5.25 -7.42 34.62
CA GLU A 5 -3.96 -7.94 35.08
C GLU A 5 -2.81 -7.33 34.27
N ARG A 6 -2.95 -7.26 32.93
CA ARG A 6 -1.99 -6.59 32.05
C ARG A 6 -1.84 -5.10 32.40
N ALA A 7 -2.94 -4.38 32.59
CA ALA A 7 -2.90 -2.97 32.95
C ALA A 7 -2.24 -2.74 34.32
N LYS A 8 -2.51 -3.59 35.32
CA LYS A 8 -1.84 -3.53 36.64
C LYS A 8 -0.33 -3.76 36.50
N LEU A 9 0.10 -4.74 35.72
CA LEU A 9 1.52 -4.97 35.46
C LEU A 9 2.17 -3.71 34.88
N TRP A 10 1.59 -3.13 33.81
CA TRP A 10 2.11 -1.92 33.18
C TRP A 10 2.08 -0.69 34.11
N ALA A 11 1.20 -0.68 35.12
CA ALA A 11 1.06 0.40 36.08
C ALA A 11 2.05 0.34 37.27
N THR A 12 2.74 -0.80 37.48
CA THR A 12 3.56 -1.02 38.66
C THR A 12 4.96 -1.58 38.40
N ASP A 13 5.20 -2.18 37.25
CA ASP A 13 6.48 -2.75 36.89
C ASP A 13 7.50 -1.63 36.57
N PRO A 14 8.70 -1.64 37.17
CA PRO A 14 9.71 -0.60 36.97
C PRO A 14 10.33 -0.57 35.56
N HIS A 15 10.09 -1.58 34.71
CA HIS A 15 10.49 -1.56 33.31
C HIS A 15 9.69 -0.57 32.46
N PHE A 16 8.53 -0.10 32.97
CA PHE A 16 7.74 0.93 32.32
C PHE A 16 8.05 2.30 32.95
N ASN A 17 8.19 3.33 32.12
CA ASN A 17 8.43 4.69 32.62
C ASN A 17 7.21 5.25 33.38
N GLU A 18 7.43 6.31 34.18
CA GLU A 18 6.41 6.89 35.04
C GLU A 18 5.16 7.38 34.29
N GLU A 19 5.34 7.92 33.08
CA GLU A 19 4.25 8.38 32.22
C GLU A 19 3.36 7.21 31.78
N THR A 20 3.99 6.12 31.33
CA THR A 20 3.30 4.89 30.95
C THR A 20 2.56 4.26 32.13
N GLN A 21 3.20 4.17 33.30
CA GLN A 21 2.57 3.66 34.51
C GLN A 21 1.34 4.47 34.90
N LYS A 22 1.44 5.82 34.86
CA LYS A 22 0.34 6.73 35.15
C LYS A 22 -0.81 6.58 34.14
N ALA A 23 -0.50 6.49 32.86
CA ALA A 23 -1.49 6.30 31.80
C ALA A 23 -2.19 4.93 31.92
N ALA A 24 -1.45 3.86 32.22
CA ALA A 24 -2.02 2.53 32.45
C ALA A 24 -2.99 2.53 33.65
N LYS A 25 -2.66 3.24 34.75
CA LYS A 25 -3.56 3.44 35.89
C LYS A 25 -4.85 4.17 35.50
N ALA A 26 -4.74 5.21 34.68
CA ALA A 26 -5.91 5.99 34.25
C ALA A 26 -6.88 5.13 33.41
N LEU A 27 -6.36 4.27 32.49
CA LEU A 27 -7.16 3.37 31.65
C LEU A 27 -7.99 2.36 32.48
N MET A 28 -7.57 2.00 33.67
CA MET A 28 -8.33 1.09 34.55
C MET A 28 -9.66 1.66 35.04
N SER A 29 -9.89 2.97 34.92
CA SER A 29 -11.15 3.62 35.34
C SER A 29 -12.30 3.45 34.33
N SER A 30 -12.02 3.04 33.11
CA SER A 30 -13.01 2.81 32.03
C SER A 30 -12.86 1.41 31.49
N GLU A 31 -13.88 0.58 31.63
CA GLU A 31 -13.85 -0.79 31.11
C GLU A 31 -13.66 -0.83 29.59
N GLN A 32 -14.30 0.08 28.86
CA GLN A 32 -14.18 0.17 27.41
C GLN A 32 -12.75 0.52 26.97
N GLU A 33 -12.12 1.52 27.60
CA GLU A 33 -10.75 1.92 27.29
C GLU A 33 -9.75 0.83 27.70
N LEU A 34 -9.96 0.21 28.87
CA LEU A 34 -9.16 -0.90 29.35
C LEU A 34 -9.16 -2.08 28.37
N LEU A 35 -10.34 -2.51 27.92
CA LEU A 35 -10.47 -3.59 26.96
C LEU A 35 -9.87 -3.22 25.60
N SER A 36 -10.05 -1.99 25.15
CA SER A 36 -9.48 -1.48 23.91
C SER A 36 -7.94 -1.46 23.94
N ALA A 37 -7.32 -1.14 25.07
CA ALA A 37 -5.87 -1.02 25.20
C ALA A 37 -5.17 -2.34 25.59
N PHE A 38 -5.81 -3.15 26.44
CA PHE A 38 -5.20 -4.34 27.06
C PHE A 38 -5.97 -5.65 26.83
N GLY A 39 -7.13 -5.60 26.17
CA GLY A 39 -7.96 -6.79 25.93
C GLY A 39 -7.28 -7.85 25.05
N THR A 40 -6.47 -7.40 24.10
CA THR A 40 -5.67 -8.24 23.20
C THR A 40 -4.23 -7.72 23.13
N GLU A 41 -3.41 -8.37 22.35
CA GLU A 41 -2.08 -7.89 21.94
C GLU A 41 -2.11 -7.53 20.46
N LEU A 42 -1.28 -6.57 20.04
CA LEU A 42 -1.06 -6.31 18.62
C LEU A 42 -0.48 -7.56 17.97
N THR A 43 -1.14 -8.02 16.92
CA THR A 43 -0.68 -9.18 16.15
C THR A 43 0.39 -8.73 15.16
N PHE A 44 1.53 -9.40 15.19
CA PHE A 44 2.55 -9.26 14.14
C PHE A 44 2.24 -10.25 13.02
N GLY A 45 2.18 -9.76 11.80
CA GLY A 45 1.89 -10.56 10.61
C GLY A 45 2.71 -10.10 9.41
N THR A 46 2.37 -10.55 8.22
CA THR A 46 3.07 -10.18 6.98
C THR A 46 3.06 -8.68 6.68
N GLY A 47 2.09 -7.93 7.23
CA GLY A 47 2.08 -6.47 7.21
C GLY A 47 2.81 -5.82 8.39
N GLY A 48 3.48 -6.60 9.25
CA GLY A 48 4.09 -6.13 10.50
C GLY A 48 3.06 -5.83 11.58
N LEU A 49 3.28 -4.75 12.36
CA LEU A 49 2.33 -4.23 13.34
C LEU A 49 1.58 -3.02 12.80
N ARG A 50 0.31 -2.87 13.17
CA ARG A 50 -0.46 -1.65 12.94
C ARG A 50 -1.47 -1.46 14.06
N GLY A 51 -1.54 -0.25 14.63
CA GLY A 51 -2.48 0.04 15.71
C GLY A 51 -2.59 1.52 16.02
N VAL A 52 -3.50 1.86 16.92
CA VAL A 52 -3.65 3.21 17.46
C VAL A 52 -2.48 3.48 18.40
N LEU A 53 -1.93 4.69 18.36
CA LEU A 53 -0.91 5.17 19.29
C LEU A 53 -1.45 5.21 20.73
N GLY A 54 -0.65 4.82 21.71
CA GLY A 54 -1.00 4.91 23.14
C GLY A 54 -0.47 3.79 23.99
N VAL A 55 -0.79 3.81 25.26
CA VAL A 55 -0.37 2.82 26.24
C VAL A 55 -1.24 1.57 26.16
N GLY A 56 -0.61 0.40 26.19
CA GLY A 56 -1.28 -0.90 26.19
C GLY A 56 -0.70 -1.90 25.22
N THR A 57 -1.01 -3.18 25.43
CA THR A 57 -0.53 -4.30 24.61
C THR A 57 -1.15 -4.31 23.21
N ASN A 58 -2.32 -3.69 23.03
CA ASN A 58 -3.03 -3.53 21.76
C ASN A 58 -2.85 -2.13 21.15
N ARG A 59 -1.74 -1.46 21.46
CA ARG A 59 -1.41 -0.10 21.01
C ARG A 59 0.01 -0.04 20.46
N MET A 60 0.24 0.92 19.52
CA MET A 60 1.58 1.27 19.07
C MET A 60 2.24 2.19 20.10
N ASN A 61 3.34 1.74 20.68
CA ASN A 61 4.15 2.45 21.67
C ASN A 61 5.59 1.90 21.66
N GLU A 62 6.48 2.51 22.46
CA GLU A 62 7.88 2.10 22.54
C GLU A 62 8.06 0.65 22.98
N TYR A 63 7.17 0.10 23.79
CA TYR A 63 7.27 -1.27 24.30
C TYR A 63 6.82 -2.32 23.28
N THR A 64 5.78 -2.04 22.50
CA THR A 64 5.32 -2.92 21.42
C THR A 64 6.29 -2.89 20.24
N VAL A 65 6.80 -1.71 19.88
CA VAL A 65 7.86 -1.55 18.85
C VAL A 65 9.16 -2.18 19.32
N GLY A 66 9.57 -1.94 20.58
CA GLY A 66 10.78 -2.53 21.16
C GLY A 66 10.73 -4.05 21.16
N ARG A 67 9.61 -4.64 21.60
CA ARG A 67 9.38 -6.08 21.59
C ARG A 67 9.48 -6.67 20.18
N ALA A 68 8.84 -6.03 19.21
CA ALA A 68 8.88 -6.47 17.80
C ALA A 68 10.30 -6.38 17.23
N THR A 69 11.02 -5.30 17.52
CA THR A 69 12.40 -5.11 17.04
C THR A 69 13.37 -6.09 17.69
N GLN A 70 13.21 -6.39 18.98
CA GLN A 70 14.04 -7.41 19.65
C GLN A 70 13.80 -8.78 19.01
N GLY A 71 12.55 -9.18 18.80
CA GLY A 71 12.22 -10.45 18.15
C GLY A 71 12.73 -10.54 16.72
N LEU A 72 12.65 -9.47 15.94
CA LEU A 72 13.27 -9.39 14.62
C LEU A 72 14.80 -9.54 14.71
N SER A 73 15.43 -8.83 15.66
CA SER A 73 16.88 -8.92 15.90
C SER A 73 17.31 -10.35 16.24
N ASP A 74 16.59 -11.02 17.12
CA ASP A 74 16.89 -12.40 17.52
C ASP A 74 16.76 -13.36 16.32
N SER A 75 15.68 -13.24 15.54
CA SER A 75 15.47 -14.00 14.32
C SER A 75 16.58 -13.78 13.29
N LEU A 76 17.01 -12.53 13.06
CA LEU A 76 18.09 -12.22 12.14
C LEU A 76 19.42 -12.82 12.60
N ARG A 77 19.76 -12.69 13.89
CA ARG A 77 21.01 -13.25 14.46
C ARG A 77 21.06 -14.77 14.39
N GLU A 78 19.95 -15.44 14.65
CA GLU A 78 19.84 -16.90 14.49
C GLU A 78 20.14 -17.36 13.06
N ASN A 79 19.82 -16.50 12.06
CA ASN A 79 20.06 -16.76 10.64
C ASN A 79 21.33 -16.08 10.07
N GLY A 80 22.19 -15.52 10.94
CA GLY A 80 23.45 -14.91 10.53
C GLY A 80 23.34 -13.53 9.89
N GLY A 81 22.17 -12.88 9.99
CA GLY A 81 21.93 -11.51 9.52
C GLY A 81 22.77 -10.46 10.26
N LYS A 82 23.12 -9.38 9.58
CA LYS A 82 24.09 -8.37 10.06
C LYS A 82 23.60 -6.93 9.98
N SER A 83 22.62 -6.65 9.11
CA SER A 83 22.23 -5.28 8.82
C SER A 83 20.76 -5.11 8.48
N VAL A 84 20.21 -3.95 8.83
CA VAL A 84 18.81 -3.58 8.60
C VAL A 84 18.74 -2.12 8.12
N ALA A 85 17.99 -1.87 7.05
CA ALA A 85 17.67 -0.51 6.61
C ALA A 85 16.37 -0.04 7.28
N ILE A 86 16.28 1.24 7.68
CA ILE A 86 15.13 1.79 8.39
C ILE A 86 14.69 3.10 7.75
N GLY A 87 13.40 3.17 7.39
CA GLY A 87 12.73 4.37 6.92
C GLY A 87 11.52 4.72 7.79
N TYR A 88 11.04 5.95 7.69
CA TYR A 88 9.87 6.41 8.43
C TYR A 88 9.17 7.56 7.70
N ASP A 89 7.87 7.68 7.93
CA ASP A 89 7.03 8.72 7.37
C ASP A 89 6.86 9.93 8.32
N SER A 90 5.95 10.84 7.97
CA SER A 90 5.66 12.06 8.71
C SER A 90 4.78 11.87 9.95
N ARG A 91 4.28 10.66 10.22
CA ARG A 91 3.34 10.38 11.30
C ARG A 91 3.92 10.65 12.68
N LEU A 92 3.01 10.94 13.61
CA LEU A 92 3.36 11.10 15.02
C LEU A 92 4.14 9.88 15.52
N ARG A 93 5.26 10.10 16.19
CA ARG A 93 6.15 9.08 16.75
C ARG A 93 6.92 8.22 15.72
N SER A 94 6.80 8.48 14.41
CA SER A 94 7.49 7.66 13.40
C SER A 94 9.02 7.74 13.53
N ARG A 95 9.56 8.95 13.70
CA ARG A 95 11.00 9.14 13.91
C ARG A 95 11.49 8.47 15.20
N GLU A 96 10.79 8.68 16.31
CA GLU A 96 11.15 8.10 17.61
C GLU A 96 11.15 6.57 17.56
N PHE A 97 10.15 5.96 16.93
CA PHE A 97 10.10 4.50 16.78
C PHE A 97 11.20 3.97 15.84
N ALA A 98 11.54 4.71 14.78
CA ALA A 98 12.63 4.34 13.88
C ALA A 98 13.99 4.33 14.61
N PHE A 99 14.29 5.37 15.39
CA PHE A 99 15.54 5.46 16.14
C PHE A 99 15.58 4.51 17.35
N LEU A 100 14.43 4.23 17.99
CA LEU A 100 14.33 3.18 18.99
C LEU A 100 14.66 1.80 18.37
N ALA A 101 14.09 1.49 17.22
CA ALA A 101 14.39 0.24 16.51
C ALA A 101 15.88 0.16 16.13
N ALA A 102 16.46 1.24 15.62
CA ALA A 102 17.87 1.30 15.28
C ALA A 102 18.79 1.07 16.51
N GLY A 103 18.46 1.70 17.64
CA GLY A 103 19.19 1.51 18.89
C GLY A 103 19.12 0.07 19.43
N ILE A 104 17.95 -0.59 19.31
CA ILE A 104 17.78 -2.00 19.73
C ILE A 104 18.61 -2.92 18.82
N LEU A 105 18.58 -2.71 17.50
CA LEU A 105 19.40 -3.48 16.56
C LEU A 105 20.90 -3.30 16.85
N ALA A 106 21.35 -2.05 17.06
CA ALA A 106 22.73 -1.74 17.41
C ALA A 106 23.15 -2.39 18.75
N HIS A 107 22.27 -2.35 19.78
CA HIS A 107 22.52 -3.03 21.06
C HIS A 107 22.76 -4.53 20.89
N ASN A 108 22.08 -5.15 19.93
CA ASN A 108 22.22 -6.57 19.58
C ASN A 108 23.36 -6.85 18.58
N GLY A 109 24.19 -5.86 18.24
CA GLY A 109 25.34 -6.00 17.35
C GLY A 109 25.01 -6.00 15.86
N LEU A 110 23.79 -5.62 15.47
CA LEU A 110 23.38 -5.47 14.07
C LEU A 110 23.61 -4.02 13.60
N THR A 111 24.05 -3.85 12.35
CA THR A 111 24.17 -2.51 11.76
C THR A 111 22.81 -2.01 11.32
N ALA A 112 22.37 -0.86 11.82
CA ALA A 112 21.16 -0.17 11.41
C ALA A 112 21.51 0.98 10.46
N TYR A 113 21.02 0.95 9.22
CA TYR A 113 21.09 2.07 8.28
C TYR A 113 19.77 2.83 8.36
N VAL A 114 19.77 4.04 8.91
CA VAL A 114 18.57 4.84 9.12
C VAL A 114 18.57 6.01 8.14
N TYR A 115 17.42 6.30 7.52
CA TYR A 115 17.30 7.55 6.79
C TYR A 115 17.35 8.74 7.77
N PRO A 116 18.22 9.74 7.55
CA PRO A 116 18.37 10.87 8.48
C PRO A 116 17.15 11.81 8.48
N ARG A 117 16.30 11.69 7.46
CA ARG A 117 15.02 12.38 7.31
C ARG A 117 13.91 11.42 6.91
N LEU A 118 12.65 11.85 7.03
CA LEU A 118 11.51 11.05 6.57
C LEU A 118 11.67 10.64 5.10
N MET A 119 11.27 9.41 4.77
CA MET A 119 11.50 8.84 3.44
C MET A 119 10.38 7.89 3.04
N SER A 120 10.15 7.79 1.72
CA SER A 120 9.08 6.97 1.16
C SER A 120 9.33 5.46 1.31
N THR A 121 8.25 4.70 1.39
CA THR A 121 8.30 3.22 1.45
C THR A 121 9.06 2.60 0.27
N PRO A 122 8.88 2.99 -1.01
CA PRO A 122 9.66 2.42 -2.11
C PRO A 122 11.16 2.70 -1.99
N MET A 123 11.57 3.84 -1.44
CA MET A 123 12.98 4.14 -1.23
C MET A 123 13.61 3.24 -0.17
N LEU A 124 12.84 2.78 0.84
CA LEU A 124 13.35 1.76 1.75
C LEU A 124 13.52 0.41 1.03
N SER A 125 12.52 -0.06 0.28
CA SER A 125 12.64 -1.29 -0.52
C SER A 125 13.90 -1.26 -1.38
N PHE A 126 14.18 -0.12 -2.02
CA PHE A 126 15.40 0.11 -2.80
C PHE A 126 16.67 0.06 -1.93
N ALA A 127 16.69 0.76 -0.79
CA ALA A 127 17.86 0.80 0.09
C ALA A 127 18.24 -0.58 0.65
N VAL A 128 17.26 -1.42 1.01
CA VAL A 128 17.51 -2.80 1.44
C VAL A 128 18.31 -3.56 0.39
N ARG A 129 17.92 -3.46 -0.88
CA ARG A 129 18.58 -4.15 -2.00
C ARG A 129 19.95 -3.57 -2.33
N GLU A 130 20.06 -2.24 -2.41
CA GLU A 130 21.29 -1.54 -2.80
C GLU A 130 22.39 -1.63 -1.74
N LEU A 131 22.01 -1.63 -0.46
CA LEU A 131 22.95 -1.78 0.65
C LEU A 131 23.23 -3.25 0.99
N GLY A 132 22.48 -4.19 0.39
CA GLY A 132 22.56 -5.61 0.71
C GLY A 132 22.17 -5.91 2.16
N CYS A 133 21.16 -5.21 2.69
CA CYS A 133 20.67 -5.44 4.04
C CYS A 133 19.88 -6.75 4.13
N ASP A 134 19.95 -7.41 5.29
CA ASP A 134 19.24 -8.67 5.56
C ASP A 134 17.74 -8.45 5.83
N ALA A 135 17.36 -7.22 6.20
CA ALA A 135 15.97 -6.82 6.38
C ALA A 135 15.79 -5.31 6.22
N GLY A 136 14.53 -4.89 6.12
CA GLY A 136 14.14 -3.49 6.18
C GLY A 136 13.00 -3.24 7.16
N ILE A 137 12.93 -2.04 7.71
CA ILE A 137 11.84 -1.58 8.57
C ILE A 137 11.29 -0.26 8.03
N VAL A 138 9.97 -0.14 7.89
CA VAL A 138 9.31 1.17 7.67
C VAL A 138 8.34 1.44 8.80
N ILE A 139 8.52 2.59 9.45
CA ILE A 139 7.57 3.08 10.46
C ILE A 139 6.53 3.95 9.76
N THR A 140 5.36 3.37 9.51
CA THR A 140 4.25 4.01 8.82
C THR A 140 2.94 3.26 9.04
N ALA A 141 1.82 3.97 8.99
CA ALA A 141 0.49 3.38 8.82
C ALA A 141 -0.15 3.80 7.49
N SER A 142 0.67 4.16 6.47
CA SER A 142 0.22 4.57 5.13
C SER A 142 -0.85 5.69 5.22
N HIS A 143 -2.01 5.50 4.66
CA HIS A 143 -3.13 6.45 4.59
C HIS A 143 -4.11 6.41 5.78
N ASN A 144 -3.82 5.64 6.85
CA ASN A 144 -4.69 5.61 8.03
C ASN A 144 -4.77 6.99 8.73
N PRO A 145 -5.81 7.28 9.52
CA PRO A 145 -5.91 8.51 10.30
C PRO A 145 -4.71 8.75 11.24
N ALA A 146 -4.54 9.99 11.71
CA ALA A 146 -3.39 10.45 12.49
C ALA A 146 -3.08 9.65 13.76
N GLN A 147 -4.12 9.09 14.41
CA GLN A 147 -3.97 8.30 15.62
C GLN A 147 -3.33 6.91 15.40
N TYR A 148 -3.14 6.47 14.15
CA TYR A 148 -2.52 5.19 13.83
C TYR A 148 -1.04 5.35 13.51
N ASN A 149 -0.25 4.33 13.88
CA ASN A 149 1.07 4.10 13.34
C ASN A 149 1.28 2.59 13.10
N GLY A 150 2.39 2.21 12.49
CA GLY A 150 2.71 0.83 12.17
C GLY A 150 4.21 0.59 12.04
N TYR A 151 4.56 -0.67 11.92
CA TYR A 151 5.92 -1.18 11.83
C TYR A 151 5.92 -2.28 10.77
N LYS A 152 6.27 -1.95 9.54
CA LYS A 152 6.35 -2.91 8.42
C LYS A 152 7.76 -3.51 8.36
N VAL A 153 7.86 -4.80 8.02
CA VAL A 153 9.14 -5.50 7.84
C VAL A 153 9.28 -5.99 6.40
N TYR A 154 10.49 -5.83 5.87
CA TYR A 154 10.90 -6.22 4.52
C TYR A 154 12.04 -7.24 4.59
N GLY A 155 12.02 -8.20 3.67
CA GLY A 155 13.12 -9.17 3.49
C GLY A 155 14.29 -8.59 2.70
N PRO A 156 15.38 -9.36 2.54
CA PRO A 156 16.59 -8.92 1.82
C PRO A 156 16.35 -8.65 0.32
N ASP A 157 15.27 -9.19 -0.24
CA ASP A 157 14.82 -8.94 -1.60
C ASP A 157 14.10 -7.59 -1.78
N GLY A 158 13.83 -6.86 -0.68
CA GLY A 158 13.08 -5.60 -0.66
C GLY A 158 11.56 -5.77 -0.74
N CYS A 159 11.02 -7.01 -0.66
CA CYS A 159 9.59 -7.27 -0.51
C CYS A 159 9.18 -7.23 0.96
N GLN A 160 7.90 -6.94 1.24
CA GLN A 160 7.33 -7.25 2.55
C GLN A 160 7.46 -8.76 2.81
N ILE A 161 7.73 -9.10 4.07
CA ILE A 161 8.01 -10.49 4.48
C ILE A 161 6.87 -11.47 4.12
N THR A 162 7.25 -12.71 3.83
CA THR A 162 6.32 -13.82 3.60
C THR A 162 5.62 -14.24 4.88
N GLN A 163 4.60 -15.09 4.76
CA GLN A 163 3.91 -15.68 5.92
C GLN A 163 4.87 -16.48 6.80
N GLU A 164 5.71 -17.30 6.20
CA GLU A 164 6.69 -18.13 6.90
C GLU A 164 7.70 -17.28 7.69
N ALA A 165 8.24 -16.22 7.07
CA ALA A 165 9.14 -15.30 7.75
C ALA A 165 8.44 -14.55 8.90
N ALA A 166 7.19 -14.14 8.71
CA ALA A 166 6.39 -13.48 9.76
C ALA A 166 6.15 -14.42 10.96
N GLU A 167 5.86 -15.69 10.72
CA GLU A 167 5.67 -16.70 11.76
C GLU A 167 6.98 -16.96 12.54
N ALA A 168 8.12 -17.07 11.85
CA ALA A 168 9.42 -17.23 12.49
C ALA A 168 9.78 -16.03 13.38
N ILE A 169 9.56 -14.81 12.90
CA ILE A 169 9.78 -13.59 13.68
C ILE A 169 8.81 -13.52 14.87
N THR A 170 7.54 -13.88 14.67
CA THR A 170 6.52 -13.90 15.74
C THR A 170 6.93 -14.84 16.86
N ALA A 171 7.44 -16.03 16.54
CA ALA A 171 7.93 -16.97 17.53
C ALA A 171 9.11 -16.44 18.37
N CYS A 172 9.93 -15.53 17.82
CA CYS A 172 10.94 -14.79 18.56
C CYS A 172 10.32 -13.67 19.41
N ILE A 173 9.37 -12.89 18.85
CA ILE A 173 8.67 -11.81 19.58
C ILE A 173 7.96 -12.33 20.83
N GLU A 174 7.33 -13.50 20.76
CA GLU A 174 6.59 -14.10 21.88
C GLU A 174 7.49 -14.43 23.08
N LYS A 175 8.79 -14.66 22.86
CA LYS A 175 9.77 -14.91 23.93
C LYS A 175 10.23 -13.64 24.64
N VAL A 176 9.96 -12.44 24.05
CA VAL A 176 10.44 -11.16 24.59
C VAL A 176 9.38 -10.55 25.51
N PRO A 177 9.66 -10.33 26.82
CA PRO A 177 8.78 -9.60 27.70
C PRO A 177 8.66 -8.13 27.29
N TYR A 178 7.52 -7.49 27.57
CA TYR A 178 7.39 -6.05 27.42
C TYR A 178 8.37 -5.31 28.32
N GLY A 179 9.07 -4.29 27.80
CA GLY A 179 10.07 -3.52 28.53
C GLY A 179 11.46 -4.18 28.62
N ALA A 180 11.66 -5.40 28.11
CA ALA A 180 12.94 -6.08 28.17
C ALA A 180 13.93 -5.61 27.06
N ALA A 181 13.44 -5.08 25.95
CA ALA A 181 14.29 -4.62 24.86
C ALA A 181 15.13 -3.41 25.30
N GLN A 182 16.44 -3.48 25.04
CA GLN A 182 17.40 -2.42 25.37
C GLN A 182 17.88 -1.75 24.09
N ALA A 183 17.90 -0.42 24.08
CA ALA A 183 18.39 0.37 22.95
C ALA A 183 19.73 1.01 23.31
N MET A 184 20.69 0.89 22.40
CA MET A 184 21.94 1.65 22.45
C MET A 184 21.64 3.13 22.15
N PRO A 185 22.16 4.08 22.93
CA PRO A 185 22.03 5.51 22.61
C PRO A 185 22.57 5.84 21.20
N GLU A 186 21.92 6.80 20.52
CA GLU A 186 22.26 7.17 19.13
C GLU A 186 23.75 7.54 18.99
N GLU A 187 24.28 8.37 19.90
CA GLU A 187 25.70 8.77 19.89
C GLU A 187 26.67 7.59 20.03
N GLU A 188 26.33 6.63 20.91
CA GLU A 188 27.12 5.42 21.12
C GLU A 188 27.07 4.49 19.90
N GLY A 189 25.86 4.32 19.33
CA GLY A 189 25.66 3.53 18.11
C GLY A 189 26.43 4.08 16.91
N CYS A 190 26.41 5.39 16.73
CA CYS A 190 27.21 6.08 15.71
C CYS A 190 28.71 5.91 15.94
N ALA A 191 29.19 6.09 17.17
CA ALA A 191 30.60 5.93 17.52
C ALA A 191 31.08 4.48 17.32
N ALA A 192 30.24 3.50 17.60
CA ALA A 192 30.49 2.08 17.35
C ALA A 192 30.40 1.69 15.87
N GLY A 193 29.88 2.57 15.00
CA GLY A 193 29.63 2.28 13.59
C GLY A 193 28.50 1.28 13.35
N LEU A 194 27.64 1.05 14.35
CA LEU A 194 26.45 0.19 14.27
C LEU A 194 25.19 0.97 13.90
N LEU A 195 25.17 2.29 14.10
CA LEU A 195 24.12 3.16 13.62
C LEU A 195 24.71 4.09 12.55
N ARG A 196 24.16 4.05 11.35
CA ARG A 196 24.67 4.75 10.17
C ARG A 196 23.53 5.41 9.42
N ASP A 197 23.80 6.54 8.80
CA ASP A 197 22.87 7.12 7.84
C ASP A 197 22.83 6.29 6.55
N VAL A 198 21.66 6.19 5.95
CA VAL A 198 21.55 5.75 4.55
C VAL A 198 22.23 6.81 3.68
N PRO A 199 23.26 6.43 2.87
CA PRO A 199 23.99 7.39 2.04
C PRO A 199 23.10 8.12 1.04
N GLU A 200 23.36 9.42 0.81
CA GLU A 200 22.58 10.24 -0.14
C GLU A 200 22.68 9.69 -1.59
N GLU A 201 23.75 8.99 -1.93
CA GLU A 201 23.93 8.33 -3.22
C GLU A 201 22.83 7.30 -3.47
N ILE A 202 22.29 6.66 -2.44
CA ILE A 202 21.16 5.71 -2.56
C ILE A 202 19.91 6.46 -3.01
N VAL A 203 19.68 7.66 -2.49
CA VAL A 203 18.55 8.53 -2.88
C VAL A 203 18.67 8.91 -4.36
N GLU A 204 19.85 9.39 -4.79
CA GLU A 204 20.07 9.79 -6.18
C GLU A 204 19.96 8.60 -7.14
N ARG A 205 20.52 7.44 -6.79
CA ARG A 205 20.38 6.20 -7.60
C ARG A 205 18.93 5.74 -7.71
N PHE A 206 18.13 5.86 -6.64
CA PHE A 206 16.70 5.59 -6.71
C PHE A 206 16.01 6.50 -7.73
N LEU A 207 16.29 7.81 -7.70
CA LEU A 207 15.70 8.77 -8.64
C LEU A 207 16.14 8.49 -10.10
N GLU A 208 17.39 8.10 -10.31
CA GLU A 208 17.89 7.69 -11.64
C GLU A 208 17.16 6.43 -12.14
N LYS A 209 16.99 5.41 -11.27
CA LYS A 209 16.26 4.18 -11.62
C LYS A 209 14.78 4.45 -11.88
N THR A 210 14.16 5.34 -11.11
CA THR A 210 12.79 5.81 -11.34
C THR A 210 12.67 6.46 -12.71
N LEU A 211 13.54 7.41 -13.06
CA LEU A 211 13.54 8.08 -14.36
C LEU A 211 13.79 7.11 -15.51
N ALA A 212 14.58 6.07 -15.30
CA ALA A 212 14.81 5.01 -16.31
C ALA A 212 13.55 4.14 -16.58
N CYS A 213 12.51 4.22 -15.75
CA CYS A 213 11.22 3.58 -15.99
C CYS A 213 10.33 4.34 -17.01
N ARG A 214 10.73 5.53 -17.45
CA ARG A 214 10.04 6.25 -18.53
C ARG A 214 10.02 5.40 -19.80
N VAL A 215 8.88 5.40 -20.47
CA VAL A 215 8.68 4.58 -21.67
C VAL A 215 8.60 5.41 -22.96
N ALA A 216 8.14 6.66 -22.86
CA ALA A 216 8.05 7.56 -24.00
C ALA A 216 9.36 8.33 -24.23
N PRO A 217 9.67 8.72 -25.48
CA PRO A 217 10.69 9.71 -25.74
C PRO A 217 10.37 11.00 -24.99
N GLU A 218 11.40 11.79 -24.71
CA GLU A 218 11.23 13.06 -24.02
C GLU A 218 10.28 13.97 -24.84
N ALA A 219 9.07 14.18 -24.30
CA ALA A 219 8.09 15.05 -24.91
C ALA A 219 8.34 16.50 -24.46
N GLU A 220 8.16 17.45 -25.37
CA GLU A 220 8.28 18.90 -25.08
C GLU A 220 6.91 19.56 -24.92
N ALA A 221 5.81 18.80 -25.05
CA ALA A 221 4.47 19.35 -24.87
C ALA A 221 4.33 19.91 -23.43
N PRO A 222 3.91 21.19 -23.30
CA PRO A 222 3.78 21.79 -21.98
C PRO A 222 2.64 21.13 -21.22
N LEU A 223 2.93 20.63 -20.02
CA LEU A 223 1.95 20.12 -19.08
C LEU A 223 2.03 20.90 -17.77
N HIS A 224 0.91 21.46 -17.32
CA HIS A 224 0.80 22.06 -16.00
C HIS A 224 0.02 21.12 -15.08
N LEU A 225 0.62 20.74 -13.96
CA LEU A 225 0.00 19.88 -12.95
C LEU A 225 0.11 20.48 -11.55
N ILE A 226 -0.84 20.08 -10.71
CA ILE A 226 -0.78 20.31 -9.26
C ILE A 226 -0.29 19.03 -8.61
N TYR A 227 0.57 19.18 -7.61
CA TYR A 227 1.06 18.05 -6.81
C TYR A 227 0.81 18.28 -5.32
N THR A 228 0.36 17.23 -4.63
CA THR A 228 0.29 17.22 -3.17
C THR A 228 0.85 15.93 -2.58
N PRO A 229 1.78 16.03 -1.61
CA PRO A 229 2.26 14.88 -0.84
C PRO A 229 1.33 14.51 0.33
N LEU A 230 0.18 15.16 0.51
CA LEU A 230 -0.74 14.97 1.65
C LEU A 230 -0.02 14.98 3.01
N HIS A 231 0.86 15.97 3.23
CA HIS A 231 1.75 16.10 4.41
C HIS A 231 2.78 14.97 4.58
N GLY A 232 3.00 14.15 3.56
CA GLY A 232 3.83 12.95 3.61
C GLY A 232 5.23 13.11 3.03
N THR A 233 5.82 11.96 2.71
CA THR A 233 7.22 11.79 2.30
C THR A 233 7.48 12.09 0.81
N GLY A 234 6.43 12.21 0.00
CA GLY A 234 6.54 12.30 -1.45
C GLY A 234 7.10 13.64 -1.97
N LEU A 235 7.09 14.72 -1.16
CA LEU A 235 7.47 16.06 -1.63
C LEU A 235 8.83 16.07 -2.32
N GLU A 236 9.87 15.64 -1.63
CA GLU A 236 11.23 15.69 -2.15
C GLU A 236 11.44 14.79 -3.38
N PRO A 237 11.16 13.47 -3.33
CA PRO A 237 11.47 12.59 -4.45
C PRO A 237 10.62 12.89 -5.69
N VAL A 238 9.32 13.15 -5.54
CA VAL A 238 8.43 13.42 -6.68
C VAL A 238 8.79 14.75 -7.36
N THR A 239 9.05 15.81 -6.59
CA THR A 239 9.43 17.12 -7.17
C THR A 239 10.81 17.08 -7.83
N LYS A 240 11.77 16.32 -7.28
CA LYS A 240 13.06 16.07 -7.94
C LYS A 240 12.89 15.36 -9.29
N VAL A 241 12.00 14.37 -9.37
CA VAL A 241 11.68 13.68 -10.63
C VAL A 241 11.00 14.62 -11.62
N PHE A 242 9.96 15.35 -11.22
CA PHE A 242 9.28 16.30 -12.11
C PHE A 242 10.22 17.39 -12.64
N SER A 243 11.14 17.88 -11.81
CA SER A 243 12.13 18.89 -12.20
C SER A 243 13.13 18.39 -13.27
N ARG A 244 13.27 17.07 -13.41
CA ARG A 244 14.12 16.42 -14.42
C ARG A 244 13.35 16.03 -15.69
N MET A 245 12.02 16.31 -15.74
CA MET A 245 11.17 16.06 -16.92
C MET A 245 10.94 17.35 -17.69
N LYS A 246 11.33 17.40 -18.97
CA LYS A 246 11.10 18.60 -19.81
C LYS A 246 9.61 18.84 -20.05
N GLY A 247 9.22 20.08 -20.14
CA GLY A 247 7.84 20.51 -20.42
C GLY A 247 6.89 20.37 -19.23
N ILE A 248 7.29 19.77 -18.12
CA ILE A 248 6.47 19.69 -16.92
C ILE A 248 6.63 20.96 -16.08
N ARG A 249 5.51 21.65 -15.87
CA ARG A 249 5.37 22.71 -14.86
C ARG A 249 4.46 22.19 -13.76
N PHE A 250 4.90 22.31 -12.51
CA PHE A 250 4.10 21.86 -11.38
C PHE A 250 4.01 22.93 -10.30
N THR A 251 2.88 22.94 -9.59
CA THR A 251 2.66 23.71 -8.37
C THR A 251 2.36 22.75 -7.24
N CYS A 252 3.13 22.81 -6.16
CA CYS A 252 2.83 22.04 -4.95
C CYS A 252 1.76 22.77 -4.14
N VAL A 253 0.81 22.02 -3.54
CA VAL A 253 -0.23 22.55 -2.65
C VAL A 253 0.42 23.07 -1.37
N PRO A 254 0.54 24.40 -1.14
CA PRO A 254 1.35 24.95 -0.04
C PRO A 254 0.89 24.45 1.34
N GLU A 255 -0.41 24.29 1.52
CA GLU A 255 -1.03 23.86 2.78
C GLU A 255 -0.70 22.42 3.15
N GLN A 256 -0.17 21.62 2.21
CA GLN A 256 0.08 20.18 2.35
C GLN A 256 1.54 19.78 2.11
N THR A 257 2.43 20.74 1.82
CA THR A 257 3.87 20.46 1.58
C THR A 257 4.63 20.18 2.87
N ALA A 258 4.30 20.86 3.97
CA ALA A 258 4.97 20.61 5.24
C ALA A 258 4.56 19.23 5.79
N PRO A 259 5.54 18.36 6.14
CA PRO A 259 5.23 17.11 6.82
C PRO A 259 4.51 17.37 8.15
N ASP A 260 3.34 16.76 8.35
CA ASP A 260 2.56 16.91 9.58
C ASP A 260 1.76 15.63 9.87
N GLY A 261 2.13 14.93 10.93
CA GLY A 261 1.47 13.69 11.35
C GLY A 261 0.05 13.85 11.88
N HIS A 262 -0.44 15.08 12.07
CA HIS A 262 -1.85 15.36 12.41
C HIS A 262 -2.75 15.42 11.17
N PHE A 263 -2.19 15.56 9.96
CA PHE A 263 -2.93 15.68 8.69
C PHE A 263 -4.06 16.71 8.74
N PRO A 264 -3.80 17.98 9.09
CA PRO A 264 -4.84 18.96 9.45
C PRO A 264 -5.81 19.27 8.30
N THR A 265 -5.35 19.13 7.04
CA THR A 265 -6.18 19.42 5.86
C THR A 265 -6.85 18.18 5.27
N CYS A 266 -6.42 16.98 5.68
CA CYS A 266 -6.92 15.70 5.20
C CYS A 266 -6.86 14.63 6.31
N PRO A 267 -7.83 14.57 7.25
CA PRO A 267 -7.82 13.65 8.41
C PRO A 267 -7.69 12.16 8.05
N LYS A 268 -8.05 11.81 6.82
CA LYS A 268 -7.77 10.51 6.18
C LYS A 268 -6.94 10.78 4.92
N PRO A 269 -5.60 10.73 4.99
CA PRO A 269 -4.71 11.11 3.89
C PRO A 269 -4.64 9.99 2.82
N ASN A 270 -5.80 9.54 2.33
CA ASN A 270 -5.94 8.52 1.30
C ASN A 270 -6.22 9.18 -0.05
N PRO A 271 -5.31 9.11 -1.04
CA PRO A 271 -5.45 9.76 -2.33
C PRO A 271 -6.57 9.16 -3.21
N GLU A 272 -7.20 8.06 -2.80
CA GLU A 272 -8.43 7.54 -3.42
C GLU A 272 -9.67 8.40 -3.08
N LEU A 273 -9.61 9.16 -1.98
CA LEU A 273 -10.74 9.91 -1.47
C LEU A 273 -10.75 11.34 -2.00
N ARG A 274 -11.82 11.75 -2.67
CA ARG A 274 -11.99 13.13 -3.15
C ARG A 274 -11.83 14.18 -2.03
N GLU A 275 -12.23 13.83 -0.80
CA GLU A 275 -12.07 14.69 0.37
C GLU A 275 -10.60 14.99 0.69
N ALA A 276 -9.72 14.00 0.59
CA ALA A 276 -8.28 14.19 0.79
C ALA A 276 -7.67 15.08 -0.31
N LEU A 277 -8.22 15.01 -1.51
CA LEU A 277 -7.78 15.79 -2.67
C LEU A 277 -8.35 17.23 -2.71
N ARG A 278 -9.22 17.62 -1.78
CA ARG A 278 -9.96 18.90 -1.81
C ARG A 278 -9.05 20.11 -2.00
N CYS A 279 -7.99 20.26 -1.20
CA CYS A 279 -7.06 21.39 -1.35
C CYS A 279 -6.37 21.39 -2.73
N GLY A 280 -5.95 20.22 -3.19
CA GLY A 280 -5.34 20.06 -4.52
C GLY A 280 -6.30 20.40 -5.65
N LEU A 281 -7.58 20.02 -5.54
CA LEU A 281 -8.62 20.38 -6.52
C LEU A 281 -8.89 21.88 -6.55
N GLU A 282 -8.96 22.55 -5.40
CA GLU A 282 -9.09 24.00 -5.30
C GLU A 282 -7.93 24.75 -6.01
N TRP A 283 -6.69 24.26 -5.81
CA TRP A 283 -5.52 24.78 -6.52
C TRP A 283 -5.55 24.47 -8.02
N ALA A 284 -5.98 23.25 -8.40
CA ALA A 284 -6.11 22.87 -9.81
C ALA A 284 -7.13 23.74 -10.55
N GLU A 285 -8.27 24.01 -9.93
CA GLU A 285 -9.30 24.92 -10.48
C GLU A 285 -8.76 26.36 -10.63
N LYS A 286 -8.12 26.89 -9.59
CA LYS A 286 -7.53 28.24 -9.56
C LYS A 286 -6.50 28.42 -10.67
N GLU A 287 -5.60 27.46 -10.85
CA GLU A 287 -4.52 27.53 -11.84
C GLU A 287 -4.90 26.93 -13.20
N LYS A 288 -6.10 26.38 -13.33
CA LYS A 288 -6.56 25.65 -14.53
C LYS A 288 -5.59 24.57 -14.97
N ALA A 289 -5.01 23.86 -14.01
CA ALA A 289 -4.05 22.80 -14.28
C ALA A 289 -4.72 21.65 -15.02
N SER A 290 -3.98 20.95 -15.88
CA SER A 290 -4.50 19.80 -16.62
C SER A 290 -4.70 18.57 -15.73
N LEU A 291 -3.95 18.49 -14.62
CA LEU A 291 -3.81 17.31 -13.81
C LEU A 291 -3.55 17.66 -12.34
N LEU A 292 -4.13 16.89 -11.43
CA LEU A 292 -3.73 16.82 -10.02
C LEU A 292 -3.17 15.44 -9.74
N ILE A 293 -1.99 15.38 -9.14
CA ILE A 293 -1.36 14.15 -8.62
C ILE A 293 -1.23 14.29 -7.11
N ALA A 294 -1.60 13.25 -6.38
CA ALA A 294 -1.46 13.16 -4.93
C ALA A 294 -0.81 11.85 -4.52
N THR A 295 0.09 11.89 -3.54
CA THR A 295 0.64 10.68 -2.91
C THR A 295 0.24 10.58 -1.46
N ASP A 296 0.06 9.35 -0.94
CA ASP A 296 -0.22 9.13 0.47
C ASP A 296 1.03 9.38 1.35
N PRO A 297 0.92 9.38 2.69
CA PRO A 297 2.02 9.80 3.56
C PRO A 297 3.32 9.03 3.40
N ASP A 298 3.30 7.73 3.11
CA ASP A 298 4.49 6.93 2.85
C ASP A 298 4.82 6.78 1.35
N CYS A 299 4.08 7.52 0.49
CA CYS A 299 4.33 7.67 -0.93
C CYS A 299 4.41 6.34 -1.69
N ASP A 300 3.54 5.39 -1.32
CA ASP A 300 3.40 4.12 -2.04
C ASP A 300 2.15 4.09 -2.95
N ARG A 301 1.24 5.09 -2.86
CA ARG A 301 0.03 5.24 -3.67
C ARG A 301 -0.02 6.57 -4.40
N VAL A 302 -0.72 6.57 -5.56
CA VAL A 302 -0.92 7.77 -6.38
C VAL A 302 -2.39 7.94 -6.73
N GLY A 303 -2.99 9.02 -6.23
CA GLY A 303 -4.31 9.50 -6.66
C GLY A 303 -4.18 10.52 -7.78
N VAL A 304 -5.12 10.49 -8.70
CA VAL A 304 -5.11 11.33 -9.90
C VAL A 304 -6.47 11.96 -10.12
N ALA A 305 -6.50 13.28 -10.37
CA ALA A 305 -7.68 13.94 -10.90
C ALA A 305 -7.34 14.66 -12.19
N VAL A 306 -8.20 14.52 -13.20
CA VAL A 306 -8.01 15.03 -14.55
C VAL A 306 -9.02 16.13 -14.86
N ARG A 307 -8.59 17.14 -15.62
CA ARG A 307 -9.46 18.21 -16.06
C ARG A 307 -10.24 17.79 -17.29
N GLU A 308 -11.58 17.85 -17.20
CA GLU A 308 -12.49 17.62 -18.30
C GLU A 308 -12.56 18.83 -19.26
N LYS A 309 -13.12 18.64 -20.45
CA LYS A 309 -13.33 19.73 -21.44
C LYS A 309 -14.19 20.86 -20.92
N ASP A 310 -15.17 20.58 -20.07
CA ASP A 310 -16.05 21.58 -19.44
C ASP A 310 -15.37 22.29 -18.26
N GLY A 311 -14.14 21.90 -17.90
CA GLY A 311 -13.34 22.48 -16.83
C GLY A 311 -13.52 21.82 -15.47
N ARG A 312 -14.45 20.88 -15.29
CA ARG A 312 -14.59 20.09 -14.06
C ARG A 312 -13.40 19.14 -13.89
N TYR A 313 -13.20 18.68 -12.65
CA TYR A 313 -12.19 17.67 -12.33
C TYR A 313 -12.84 16.35 -11.92
N THR A 314 -12.46 15.30 -12.63
CA THR A 314 -12.84 13.91 -12.33
C THR A 314 -11.69 13.21 -11.65
N VAL A 315 -11.94 12.61 -10.48
CA VAL A 315 -10.97 11.76 -9.78
C VAL A 315 -11.05 10.39 -10.42
N LEU A 316 -9.93 9.92 -10.96
CA LEU A 316 -9.81 8.57 -11.51
C LEU A 316 -9.64 7.55 -10.38
N THR A 317 -10.27 6.41 -10.53
CA THR A 317 -10.06 5.26 -9.63
C THR A 317 -8.68 4.64 -9.83
N GLY A 318 -8.19 3.89 -8.83
CA GLY A 318 -6.93 3.16 -8.97
C GLY A 318 -6.94 2.15 -10.12
N ASN A 319 -8.09 1.55 -10.41
CA ASN A 319 -8.27 0.70 -11.59
C ASN A 319 -8.09 1.49 -12.89
N GLU A 320 -8.75 2.62 -13.04
CA GLU A 320 -8.67 3.45 -14.27
C GLU A 320 -7.24 3.93 -14.53
N VAL A 321 -6.56 4.45 -13.51
CA VAL A 321 -5.15 4.85 -13.63
C VAL A 321 -4.26 3.67 -13.98
N GLY A 322 -4.45 2.50 -13.34
CA GLY A 322 -3.68 1.29 -13.63
C GLY A 322 -3.89 0.78 -15.06
N LEU A 323 -5.13 0.80 -15.56
CA LEU A 323 -5.46 0.43 -16.95
C LEU A 323 -4.85 1.39 -17.97
N LEU A 324 -4.93 2.71 -17.71
CA LEU A 324 -4.31 3.74 -18.53
C LEU A 324 -2.78 3.57 -18.59
N LEU A 325 -2.14 3.34 -17.45
CA LEU A 325 -0.69 3.09 -17.38
C LEU A 325 -0.30 1.81 -18.11
N LEU A 326 -1.05 0.71 -17.94
CA LEU A 326 -0.80 -0.55 -18.66
C LEU A 326 -0.88 -0.35 -20.17
N GLU A 327 -1.94 0.31 -20.66
CA GLU A 327 -2.11 0.64 -22.09
C GLU A 327 -0.96 1.53 -22.58
N HIS A 328 -0.64 2.61 -21.84
CA HIS A 328 0.42 3.54 -22.19
C HIS A 328 1.78 2.83 -22.33
N ILE A 329 2.15 2.00 -21.35
CA ILE A 329 3.43 1.28 -21.35
C ILE A 329 3.51 0.30 -22.52
N LEU A 330 2.49 -0.56 -22.67
CA LEU A 330 2.50 -1.59 -23.70
C LEU A 330 2.44 -0.98 -25.10
N LYS A 331 1.56 -0.01 -25.35
CA LYS A 331 1.41 0.71 -26.61
C LYS A 331 2.71 1.42 -27.02
N THR A 332 3.29 2.19 -26.10
CA THR A 332 4.49 2.99 -26.37
C THR A 332 5.69 2.10 -26.62
N ARG A 333 5.94 1.09 -25.77
CA ARG A 333 7.07 0.16 -25.96
C ARG A 333 6.92 -0.68 -27.23
N THR A 334 5.69 -1.04 -27.62
CA THR A 334 5.44 -1.73 -28.90
C THR A 334 5.78 -0.81 -30.09
N ALA A 335 5.32 0.44 -30.06
CA ALA A 335 5.59 1.40 -31.14
C ALA A 335 7.08 1.73 -31.28
N LEU A 336 7.83 1.72 -30.19
CA LEU A 336 9.27 1.99 -30.15
C LEU A 336 10.13 0.72 -30.30
N HIS A 337 9.52 -0.45 -30.45
CA HIS A 337 10.22 -1.74 -30.51
C HIS A 337 11.12 -2.02 -29.28
N THR A 338 10.67 -1.57 -28.10
CA THR A 338 11.36 -1.76 -26.81
C THR A 338 10.61 -2.71 -25.88
N LEU A 339 9.48 -3.28 -26.32
CA LEU A 339 8.78 -4.31 -25.55
C LEU A 339 9.62 -5.59 -25.55
N PRO A 340 9.90 -6.19 -24.36
CA PRO A 340 10.69 -7.42 -24.29
C PRO A 340 9.95 -8.60 -24.94
N GLU A 341 10.66 -9.66 -25.25
CA GLU A 341 10.04 -10.93 -25.62
C GLU A 341 9.27 -11.52 -24.43
N ASN A 342 8.07 -12.03 -24.67
CA ASN A 342 7.19 -12.59 -23.64
C ASN A 342 6.97 -11.64 -22.43
N PRO A 343 6.51 -10.40 -22.67
CA PRO A 343 6.34 -9.42 -21.60
C PRO A 343 5.29 -9.87 -20.59
N VAL A 344 5.54 -9.59 -19.32
CA VAL A 344 4.68 -9.96 -18.20
C VAL A 344 4.16 -8.71 -17.50
N ALA A 345 2.83 -8.59 -17.43
CA ALA A 345 2.15 -7.65 -16.53
C ALA A 345 1.49 -8.42 -15.38
N VAL A 346 1.26 -7.75 -14.26
CA VAL A 346 0.69 -8.39 -13.06
C VAL A 346 -0.43 -7.54 -12.48
N LYS A 347 -1.54 -8.18 -12.08
CA LYS A 347 -2.61 -7.55 -11.30
C LYS A 347 -3.06 -8.44 -10.15
N THR A 348 -3.76 -7.86 -9.17
CA THR A 348 -4.40 -8.70 -8.16
C THR A 348 -5.75 -9.26 -8.66
N ILE A 349 -6.22 -10.33 -8.02
CA ILE A 349 -7.52 -10.96 -8.35
C ILE A 349 -8.71 -9.98 -8.25
N VAL A 350 -8.60 -8.93 -7.40
CA VAL A 350 -9.66 -7.92 -7.18
C VAL A 350 -9.53 -6.69 -8.09
N THR A 351 -8.43 -6.58 -8.81
CA THR A 351 -8.15 -5.51 -9.79
C THR A 351 -8.90 -5.79 -11.10
N SER A 352 -9.21 -4.74 -11.87
CA SER A 352 -10.04 -4.80 -13.07
C SER A 352 -9.60 -5.83 -14.12
N ASP A 353 -10.51 -6.70 -14.54
CA ASP A 353 -10.28 -7.72 -15.57
C ASP A 353 -10.15 -7.14 -17.00
N LEU A 354 -10.42 -5.85 -17.18
CA LEU A 354 -10.18 -5.17 -18.47
C LEU A 354 -8.70 -5.23 -18.87
N ALA A 355 -7.81 -5.35 -17.89
CA ALA A 355 -6.37 -5.56 -18.09
C ALA A 355 -6.04 -6.77 -18.95
N PHE A 356 -6.86 -7.86 -18.94
CA PHE A 356 -6.68 -9.02 -19.82
C PHE A 356 -6.83 -8.67 -21.30
N ALA A 357 -7.81 -7.82 -21.62
CA ALA A 357 -8.04 -7.40 -23.00
C ALA A 357 -6.88 -6.51 -23.50
N ILE A 358 -6.40 -5.60 -22.65
CA ILE A 358 -5.25 -4.75 -22.93
C ILE A 358 -4.00 -5.60 -23.16
N ALA A 359 -3.63 -6.44 -22.20
CA ALA A 359 -2.42 -7.28 -22.30
C ALA A 359 -2.43 -8.16 -23.55
N ARG A 360 -3.57 -8.80 -23.85
CA ARG A 360 -3.75 -9.66 -25.04
C ARG A 360 -3.49 -8.90 -26.34
N ARG A 361 -3.91 -7.64 -26.45
CA ARG A 361 -3.72 -6.82 -27.64
C ARG A 361 -2.25 -6.65 -28.01
N TYR A 362 -1.37 -6.57 -26.99
CA TYR A 362 0.07 -6.36 -27.16
C TYR A 362 0.90 -7.63 -26.97
N GLY A 363 0.26 -8.80 -26.88
CA GLY A 363 0.95 -10.07 -26.69
C GLY A 363 1.63 -10.23 -25.34
N ALA A 364 1.20 -9.47 -24.33
CA ALA A 364 1.70 -9.58 -22.97
C ALA A 364 0.96 -10.67 -22.18
N GLU A 365 1.71 -11.46 -21.41
CA GLU A 365 1.14 -12.36 -20.40
C GLU A 365 0.65 -11.52 -19.22
N LEU A 366 -0.63 -11.65 -18.84
CA LEU A 366 -1.16 -11.05 -17.62
C LEU A 366 -1.27 -12.11 -16.53
N LYS A 367 -0.47 -11.96 -15.46
CA LYS A 367 -0.53 -12.83 -14.29
C LYS A 367 -1.44 -12.22 -13.24
N GLU A 368 -2.25 -13.07 -12.59
CA GLU A 368 -3.00 -12.70 -11.40
C GLU A 368 -2.27 -13.15 -10.14
N CYS A 369 -2.41 -12.38 -9.06
CA CYS A 369 -1.94 -12.75 -7.72
C CYS A 369 -2.99 -12.38 -6.66
N LEU A 370 -2.80 -12.85 -5.43
CA LEU A 370 -3.63 -12.44 -4.30
C LEU A 370 -3.40 -10.95 -4.01
N THR A 371 -4.34 -10.35 -3.26
CA THR A 371 -4.22 -8.94 -2.82
C THR A 371 -3.03 -8.76 -1.89
N GLY A 372 -2.22 -7.77 -2.20
CA GLY A 372 -1.00 -7.41 -1.48
C GLY A 372 0.20 -7.39 -2.41
N PHE A 373 0.86 -6.24 -2.48
CA PHE A 373 1.91 -5.97 -3.47
C PHE A 373 3.12 -6.91 -3.36
N LYS A 374 3.31 -7.55 -2.19
CA LYS A 374 4.32 -8.58 -1.99
C LYS A 374 4.22 -9.73 -3.01
N TYR A 375 3.01 -10.10 -3.43
CA TYR A 375 2.81 -11.16 -4.43
C TYR A 375 3.23 -10.70 -5.83
N ILE A 376 3.09 -9.40 -6.14
CA ILE A 376 3.68 -8.81 -7.35
C ILE A 376 5.20 -8.85 -7.24
N GLY A 377 5.76 -8.47 -6.09
CA GLY A 377 7.18 -8.56 -5.79
C GLY A 377 7.75 -9.98 -5.92
N GLU A 378 7.03 -11.00 -5.47
CA GLU A 378 7.40 -12.43 -5.64
C GLU A 378 7.46 -12.84 -7.11
N ILE A 379 6.52 -12.36 -7.94
CA ILE A 379 6.55 -12.65 -9.39
C ILE A 379 7.77 -12.00 -10.04
N ILE A 380 8.10 -10.76 -9.67
CA ILE A 380 9.32 -10.09 -10.13
C ILE A 380 10.57 -10.89 -9.68
N GLY A 381 10.61 -11.31 -8.42
CA GLY A 381 11.71 -12.11 -7.89
C GLY A 381 11.89 -13.45 -8.62
N ARG A 382 10.79 -14.11 -9.01
CA ARG A 382 10.85 -15.33 -9.83
C ARG A 382 11.43 -15.07 -11.22
N LEU A 383 10.99 -14.01 -11.90
CA LEU A 383 11.56 -13.63 -13.20
C LEU A 383 13.06 -13.29 -13.11
N GLU A 384 13.48 -12.67 -11.98
CA GLU A 384 14.89 -12.38 -11.71
C GLU A 384 15.71 -13.68 -11.51
N GLN A 385 15.19 -14.65 -10.75
CA GLN A 385 15.81 -15.96 -10.56
C GLN A 385 15.89 -16.79 -11.85
N GLU A 386 14.90 -16.63 -12.76
CA GLU A 386 14.88 -17.23 -14.09
C GLU A 386 15.87 -16.55 -15.05
N GLY A 387 16.48 -15.42 -14.66
CA GLY A 387 17.39 -14.62 -15.49
C GLY A 387 16.70 -13.69 -16.48
N HIS A 388 15.41 -13.44 -16.32
CA HIS A 388 14.57 -12.67 -17.23
C HIS A 388 13.79 -11.53 -16.55
N PRO A 389 14.43 -10.68 -15.69
CA PRO A 389 13.74 -9.59 -15.01
C PRO A 389 13.15 -8.55 -15.99
N GLU A 390 13.73 -8.41 -17.17
CA GLU A 390 13.27 -7.49 -18.22
C GLU A 390 11.87 -7.81 -18.75
N ARG A 391 11.40 -9.05 -18.58
CA ARG A 391 10.04 -9.45 -18.96
C ARG A 391 8.96 -8.77 -18.15
N TYR A 392 9.25 -8.39 -16.88
CA TYR A 392 8.31 -7.62 -16.07
C TYR A 392 8.18 -6.20 -16.64
N VAL A 393 6.97 -5.80 -17.02
CA VAL A 393 6.70 -4.49 -17.61
C VAL A 393 5.89 -3.58 -16.71
N PHE A 394 4.91 -4.13 -15.96
CA PHE A 394 4.05 -3.36 -15.08
C PHE A 394 3.25 -4.24 -14.12
N GLY A 395 3.00 -3.74 -12.91
CA GLY A 395 2.09 -4.36 -11.95
C GLY A 395 1.29 -3.32 -11.20
N PHE A 396 0.03 -3.64 -10.84
CA PHE A 396 -0.83 -2.69 -10.16
C PHE A 396 -1.93 -3.33 -9.30
N GLU A 397 -2.37 -2.55 -8.33
CA GLU A 397 -3.52 -2.82 -7.46
C GLU A 397 -4.58 -1.74 -7.61
N GLU A 398 -5.85 -2.10 -7.45
CA GLU A 398 -7.00 -1.20 -7.48
C GLU A 398 -6.92 -0.06 -6.44
N SER A 399 -6.12 -0.26 -5.40
CA SER A 399 -5.91 0.68 -4.32
C SER A 399 -4.83 1.74 -4.62
N CYS A 400 -4.75 2.19 -5.88
CA CYS A 400 -3.82 3.21 -6.36
C CYS A 400 -2.33 2.86 -6.22
N GLY A 401 -1.99 1.57 -6.21
CA GLY A 401 -0.62 1.08 -6.12
C GLY A 401 -0.08 0.61 -7.46
N TYR A 402 1.05 1.14 -7.91
CA TYR A 402 1.64 0.90 -9.22
C TYR A 402 3.13 0.62 -9.12
N LEU A 403 3.65 -0.23 -10.01
CA LEU A 403 5.09 -0.45 -10.17
C LEU A 403 5.43 -0.76 -11.62
N ALA A 404 6.37 -0.02 -12.19
CA ALA A 404 7.12 -0.38 -13.39
C ALA A 404 8.61 -0.49 -13.04
N GLY A 405 9.33 -1.38 -13.72
CA GLY A 405 10.72 -1.66 -13.38
C GLY A 405 10.86 -2.63 -12.19
N THR A 406 12.10 -2.99 -11.92
CA THR A 406 12.43 -4.06 -10.96
C THR A 406 13.36 -3.59 -9.83
N HIS A 407 13.58 -2.29 -9.71
CA HIS A 407 14.49 -1.69 -8.72
C HIS A 407 13.93 -1.74 -7.30
N VAL A 408 12.60 -1.72 -7.14
CA VAL A 408 11.88 -1.90 -5.87
C VAL A 408 10.96 -3.12 -5.93
N ARG A 409 10.40 -3.51 -4.77
CA ARG A 409 9.51 -4.68 -4.63
C ARG A 409 8.21 -4.35 -3.90
N ASP A 410 7.87 -3.08 -3.84
CA ASP A 410 6.60 -2.59 -3.34
C ASP A 410 6.05 -1.53 -4.31
N LYS A 411 4.84 -1.05 -4.07
CA LYS A 411 4.24 0.07 -4.79
C LYS A 411 5.17 1.29 -4.75
N ASP A 412 5.29 1.97 -5.87
CA ASP A 412 6.14 3.16 -5.98
C ASP A 412 5.34 4.37 -6.44
N GLY A 413 4.99 5.24 -5.47
CA GLY A 413 4.27 6.48 -5.75
C GLY A 413 5.12 7.52 -6.48
N VAL A 414 6.45 7.45 -6.38
CA VAL A 414 7.35 8.35 -7.11
C VAL A 414 7.36 7.99 -8.59
N MET A 415 7.58 6.71 -8.91
CA MET A 415 7.53 6.17 -10.27
C MET A 415 6.12 6.33 -10.86
N GLY A 416 5.07 6.01 -10.08
CA GLY A 416 3.68 6.16 -10.52
C GLY A 416 3.34 7.61 -10.88
N SER A 417 3.74 8.57 -10.06
CA SER A 417 3.56 10.01 -10.34
C SER A 417 4.28 10.44 -11.61
N MET A 418 5.49 9.95 -11.83
CA MET A 418 6.27 10.21 -13.04
C MET A 418 5.58 9.67 -14.30
N LEU A 419 5.15 8.40 -14.28
CA LEU A 419 4.50 7.78 -15.44
C LEU A 419 3.13 8.39 -15.74
N VAL A 420 2.36 8.79 -14.72
CA VAL A 420 1.11 9.53 -14.92
C VAL A 420 1.37 10.88 -15.59
N ALA A 421 2.40 11.62 -15.15
CA ALA A 421 2.79 12.89 -15.78
C ALA A 421 3.27 12.69 -17.22
N GLU A 422 4.09 11.66 -17.50
CA GLU A 422 4.53 11.30 -18.86
C GLU A 422 3.35 10.96 -19.76
N MET A 423 2.44 10.11 -19.29
CA MET A 423 1.25 9.70 -20.04
C MET A 423 0.36 10.91 -20.36
N ALA A 424 0.14 11.81 -19.38
CA ALA A 424 -0.63 13.03 -19.58
C ALA A 424 0.05 13.98 -20.59
N GLN A 425 1.38 14.07 -20.56
CA GLN A 425 2.16 14.87 -21.51
C GLN A 425 2.06 14.29 -22.93
N CYS A 426 2.11 12.96 -23.09
CA CYS A 426 1.90 12.30 -24.37
C CYS A 426 0.49 12.53 -24.93
N ALA A 427 -0.54 12.43 -24.09
CA ALA A 427 -1.92 12.74 -24.47
C ALA A 427 -2.06 14.21 -24.91
N ALA A 428 -1.48 15.15 -24.16
CA ALA A 428 -1.48 16.58 -24.49
C ALA A 428 -0.78 16.88 -25.83
N ALA A 429 0.32 16.17 -26.15
CA ALA A 429 1.00 16.30 -27.43
C ALA A 429 0.10 15.87 -28.61
N GLU A 430 -0.84 14.97 -28.38
CA GLU A 430 -1.84 14.52 -29.34
C GLU A 430 -3.16 15.34 -29.24
N GLY A 431 -3.19 16.42 -28.46
CA GLY A 431 -4.35 17.30 -28.27
C GLY A 431 -5.47 16.68 -27.43
N ARG A 432 -5.15 15.73 -26.55
CA ARG A 432 -6.12 15.01 -25.71
C ARG A 432 -5.82 15.17 -24.22
N THR A 433 -6.85 14.93 -23.41
CA THR A 433 -6.74 14.80 -21.96
C THR A 433 -6.70 13.33 -21.54
N LEU A 434 -6.27 13.03 -20.30
CA LEU A 434 -6.37 11.66 -19.77
C LEU A 434 -7.83 11.19 -19.61
N ALA A 435 -8.78 12.08 -19.39
CA ALA A 435 -10.20 11.73 -19.40
C ALA A 435 -10.63 11.19 -20.77
N GLU A 436 -10.21 11.83 -21.86
CA GLU A 436 -10.46 11.35 -23.21
C GLU A 436 -9.72 10.05 -23.53
N GLU A 437 -8.51 9.87 -23.01
CA GLU A 437 -7.80 8.58 -23.15
C GLU A 437 -8.55 7.46 -22.41
N MET A 438 -9.16 7.73 -21.25
CA MET A 438 -9.95 6.75 -20.52
C MET A 438 -11.22 6.35 -21.30
N GLU A 439 -11.94 7.32 -21.87
CA GLU A 439 -13.11 7.03 -22.71
C GLU A 439 -12.72 6.17 -23.94
N ARG A 440 -11.60 6.52 -24.62
CA ARG A 440 -11.09 5.72 -25.73
C ARG A 440 -10.69 4.30 -25.33
N LEU A 441 -10.18 4.11 -24.14
CA LEU A 441 -9.86 2.79 -23.58
C LEU A 441 -11.15 1.99 -23.41
N TYR A 442 -12.20 2.57 -22.86
CA TYR A 442 -13.51 1.94 -22.73
C TYR A 442 -14.16 1.65 -24.08
N GLU A 443 -14.10 2.59 -25.04
CA GLU A 443 -14.59 2.35 -26.42
C GLU A 443 -13.86 1.19 -27.09
N THR A 444 -12.57 1.02 -26.81
CA THR A 444 -11.73 -0.02 -27.43
C THR A 444 -11.94 -1.39 -26.81
N TYR A 445 -12.08 -1.48 -25.49
CA TYR A 445 -12.06 -2.76 -24.77
C TYR A 445 -13.41 -3.11 -24.09
N GLY A 446 -14.38 -2.19 -24.10
CA GLY A 446 -15.67 -2.28 -23.42
C GLY A 446 -15.67 -1.59 -22.06
N PHE A 447 -16.83 -1.22 -21.59
CA PHE A 447 -17.00 -0.60 -20.28
C PHE A 447 -16.93 -1.66 -19.19
N MET A 448 -16.11 -1.40 -18.16
CA MET A 448 -16.03 -2.22 -16.96
C MET A 448 -15.95 -1.30 -15.74
N GLU A 449 -17.02 -1.31 -14.96
CA GLU A 449 -17.07 -0.55 -13.71
C GLU A 449 -16.77 -1.47 -12.52
N ASN A 450 -16.14 -0.87 -11.49
CA ASN A 450 -15.72 -1.58 -10.29
C ASN A 450 -16.22 -0.84 -9.06
N ARG A 451 -16.60 -1.58 -8.00
CA ARG A 451 -17.05 -1.00 -6.73
C ARG A 451 -16.57 -1.83 -5.55
N LEU A 452 -16.05 -1.15 -4.54
CA LEU A 452 -15.68 -1.77 -3.26
C LEU A 452 -16.74 -1.47 -2.21
N LEU A 453 -17.30 -2.53 -1.64
CA LEU A 453 -18.19 -2.46 -0.47
C LEU A 453 -17.40 -2.86 0.77
N ASN A 454 -17.59 -2.13 1.86
CA ASN A 454 -17.00 -2.43 3.16
C ASN A 454 -18.12 -2.67 4.18
N PHE A 455 -18.14 -3.84 4.77
CA PHE A 455 -19.08 -4.23 5.81
C PHE A 455 -18.35 -4.29 7.15
N ASP A 456 -18.62 -3.31 8.01
CA ASP A 456 -18.13 -3.30 9.38
C ASP A 456 -18.89 -4.34 10.20
N ILE A 457 -18.20 -5.33 10.74
CA ILE A 457 -18.78 -6.39 11.53
C ILE A 457 -18.80 -5.99 13.00
N ALA A 458 -20.00 -5.69 13.52
CA ALA A 458 -20.20 -5.31 14.90
C ALA A 458 -20.43 -6.54 15.78
N GLY A 459 -20.26 -6.40 17.12
CA GLY A 459 -20.60 -7.44 18.09
C GLY A 459 -19.51 -7.67 19.13
N ALA A 460 -19.77 -8.59 20.06
CA ALA A 460 -18.83 -8.92 21.15
C ALA A 460 -17.63 -9.77 20.65
N GLN A 461 -17.77 -10.45 19.54
CA GLN A 461 -16.73 -11.30 18.93
C GLN A 461 -16.69 -11.11 17.39
N PRO A 462 -16.30 -9.92 16.92
CA PRO A 462 -16.47 -9.55 15.51
C PRO A 462 -15.68 -10.45 14.55
N MET A 463 -14.51 -10.98 14.98
CA MET A 463 -13.74 -11.94 14.15
C MET A 463 -14.47 -13.26 13.94
N LYS A 464 -15.22 -13.75 14.95
CA LYS A 464 -16.04 -14.95 14.80
C LYS A 464 -17.25 -14.71 13.90
N GLU A 465 -17.88 -13.55 14.03
CA GLU A 465 -18.99 -13.19 13.13
C GLU A 465 -18.52 -13.07 11.68
N MET A 466 -17.35 -12.46 11.45
CA MET A 466 -16.74 -12.41 10.12
C MET A 466 -16.48 -13.82 9.55
N ALA A 467 -15.95 -14.74 10.37
CA ALA A 467 -15.76 -16.14 9.96
C ALA A 467 -17.11 -16.84 9.65
N ARG A 468 -18.20 -16.52 10.39
CA ARG A 468 -19.54 -17.03 10.10
C ARG A 468 -20.08 -16.53 8.76
N VAL A 469 -19.88 -15.23 8.44
CA VAL A 469 -20.27 -14.69 7.13
C VAL A 469 -19.56 -15.45 6.01
N MET A 470 -18.26 -15.68 6.12
CA MET A 470 -17.49 -16.43 5.12
C MET A 470 -17.94 -17.91 5.02
N ALA A 471 -18.25 -18.55 6.15
CA ALA A 471 -18.77 -19.93 6.17
C ALA A 471 -20.15 -20.00 5.49
N SER A 472 -21.07 -19.10 5.83
CA SER A 472 -22.39 -19.03 5.22
C SER A 472 -22.33 -18.80 3.69
N MET A 473 -21.40 -17.96 3.21
CA MET A 473 -21.20 -17.73 1.78
C MET A 473 -20.70 -18.99 1.05
N ARG A 474 -20.02 -19.91 1.76
CA ARG A 474 -19.58 -21.21 1.22
C ARG A 474 -20.68 -22.25 1.21
N GLU A 475 -21.45 -22.32 2.29
CA GLU A 475 -22.57 -23.28 2.45
C GLU A 475 -23.70 -22.97 1.48
N GLU A 476 -23.98 -21.69 1.28
CA GLU A 476 -25.03 -21.19 0.36
C GLU A 476 -24.37 -20.24 -0.67
N PRO A 477 -23.74 -20.75 -1.74
CA PRO A 477 -23.05 -19.90 -2.71
C PRO A 477 -24.00 -18.93 -3.41
N VAL A 478 -23.45 -17.80 -3.87
CA VAL A 478 -24.16 -16.85 -4.74
C VAL A 478 -24.48 -17.53 -6.06
N CYS A 479 -25.76 -17.63 -6.42
CA CYS A 479 -26.20 -18.30 -7.64
C CYS A 479 -26.37 -17.33 -8.81
N THR A 480 -26.60 -16.04 -8.53
CA THR A 480 -26.79 -15.00 -9.56
C THR A 480 -26.08 -13.71 -9.15
N LEU A 481 -25.65 -12.91 -10.13
CA LEU A 481 -25.17 -11.55 -9.95
C LEU A 481 -25.97 -10.63 -10.87
N ALA A 482 -26.75 -9.73 -10.28
CA ALA A 482 -27.71 -8.87 -11.00
C ALA A 482 -28.60 -9.63 -12.00
N GLY A 483 -29.04 -10.84 -11.63
CA GLY A 483 -29.88 -11.70 -12.43
C GLY A 483 -29.19 -12.60 -13.46
N SER A 484 -27.87 -12.46 -13.66
CA SER A 484 -27.09 -13.38 -14.49
C SER A 484 -26.61 -14.57 -13.66
N PRO A 485 -26.69 -15.81 -14.16
CA PRO A 485 -26.27 -16.99 -13.41
C PRO A 485 -24.75 -17.00 -13.20
N VAL A 486 -24.34 -17.38 -12.00
CA VAL A 486 -22.92 -17.62 -11.67
C VAL A 486 -22.50 -18.96 -12.29
N GLU A 487 -21.48 -18.93 -13.14
CA GLU A 487 -20.95 -20.12 -13.80
C GLU A 487 -19.67 -20.65 -13.11
N THR A 488 -18.91 -19.75 -12.51
CA THR A 488 -17.65 -20.11 -11.85
C THR A 488 -17.63 -19.63 -10.41
N VAL A 489 -17.34 -20.54 -9.49
CA VAL A 489 -17.08 -20.24 -8.08
C VAL A 489 -15.65 -20.72 -7.76
N LYS A 490 -14.81 -19.80 -7.27
CA LYS A 490 -13.44 -20.13 -6.81
C LYS A 490 -13.36 -19.90 -5.29
N ASP A 491 -12.99 -20.93 -4.54
CA ASP A 491 -12.63 -20.83 -3.13
C ASP A 491 -11.10 -20.95 -3.02
N TYR A 492 -10.46 -19.89 -2.53
CA TYR A 492 -9.01 -19.82 -2.42
C TYR A 492 -8.48 -20.42 -1.11
N ARG A 493 -9.34 -20.99 -0.25
CA ARG A 493 -8.96 -21.45 1.10
C ARG A 493 -7.85 -22.50 1.10
N ASP A 494 -7.82 -23.36 0.10
CA ASP A 494 -6.80 -24.42 -0.04
C ASP A 494 -5.76 -24.11 -1.12
N GLY A 495 -5.74 -22.86 -1.61
CA GLY A 495 -4.97 -22.47 -2.78
C GLY A 495 -5.61 -22.91 -4.09
N ILE A 496 -5.43 -22.15 -5.17
CA ILE A 496 -5.98 -22.45 -6.49
C ILE A 496 -5.10 -21.85 -7.59
N GLU A 497 -4.92 -22.57 -8.70
CA GLU A 497 -4.21 -22.09 -9.90
C GLU A 497 -2.78 -21.57 -9.60
N GLY A 498 -2.09 -22.18 -8.62
CA GLY A 498 -0.73 -21.77 -8.20
C GLY A 498 -0.71 -20.58 -7.22
N LEU A 499 -1.87 -20.05 -6.84
CA LEU A 499 -1.98 -19.05 -5.77
C LEU A 499 -2.01 -19.72 -4.39
N PRO A 500 -1.40 -19.11 -3.36
CA PRO A 500 -1.39 -19.66 -2.02
C PRO A 500 -2.79 -19.65 -1.38
N ALA A 501 -2.93 -20.40 -0.28
CA ALA A 501 -4.15 -20.45 0.50
C ALA A 501 -4.54 -19.06 1.04
N SER A 502 -5.82 -18.71 0.89
CA SER A 502 -6.37 -17.43 1.37
C SER A 502 -7.87 -17.53 1.58
N ASP A 503 -8.39 -16.87 2.62
CA ASP A 503 -9.83 -16.84 2.88
C ASP A 503 -10.55 -15.87 1.93
N VAL A 504 -10.70 -16.29 0.67
CA VAL A 504 -11.32 -15.51 -0.41
C VAL A 504 -12.28 -16.38 -1.19
N LEU A 505 -13.41 -15.81 -1.57
CA LEU A 505 -14.40 -16.39 -2.47
C LEU A 505 -14.58 -15.50 -3.70
N SER A 506 -14.62 -16.09 -4.89
CA SER A 506 -14.91 -15.38 -6.14
C SER A 506 -16.05 -16.05 -6.87
N TYR A 507 -17.02 -15.23 -7.31
CA TYR A 507 -18.19 -15.63 -8.09
C TYR A 507 -18.13 -14.89 -9.42
N GLN A 508 -18.28 -15.60 -10.54
CA GLN A 508 -18.19 -15.02 -11.87
C GLN A 508 -19.28 -15.56 -12.80
N THR A 509 -19.87 -14.67 -13.60
CA THR A 509 -20.86 -14.98 -14.64
C THR A 509 -20.21 -15.00 -16.02
N ALA A 510 -20.87 -15.62 -17.02
CA ALA A 510 -20.39 -15.64 -18.42
C ALA A 510 -20.34 -14.25 -19.06
N ASP A 511 -21.20 -13.33 -18.66
CA ASP A 511 -21.27 -11.96 -19.20
C ASP A 511 -20.30 -10.98 -18.52
N GLY A 512 -19.37 -11.50 -17.67
CA GLY A 512 -18.26 -10.74 -17.11
C GLY A 512 -18.60 -9.95 -15.84
N ARG A 513 -19.67 -10.32 -15.11
CA ARG A 513 -19.91 -9.83 -13.74
C ARG A 513 -19.12 -10.67 -12.76
N LYS A 514 -18.55 -10.03 -11.75
CA LYS A 514 -17.69 -10.69 -10.78
C LYS A 514 -17.92 -10.10 -9.39
N ALA A 515 -17.99 -10.95 -8.38
CA ALA A 515 -17.99 -10.56 -6.98
C ALA A 515 -16.91 -11.35 -6.23
N ILE A 516 -16.01 -10.64 -5.55
CA ILE A 516 -14.99 -11.25 -4.71
C ILE A 516 -15.22 -10.83 -3.27
N VAL A 517 -15.34 -11.81 -2.38
CA VAL A 517 -15.61 -11.62 -0.95
C VAL A 517 -14.38 -12.07 -0.16
N ARG A 518 -13.89 -11.18 0.72
CA ARG A 518 -12.76 -11.49 1.60
C ARG A 518 -12.88 -10.79 2.95
N PRO A 519 -12.50 -11.45 4.05
CA PRO A 519 -12.35 -10.78 5.32
C PRO A 519 -11.10 -9.88 5.32
N SER A 520 -11.11 -8.79 6.09
CA SER A 520 -9.92 -8.02 6.38
C SER A 520 -9.03 -8.78 7.38
N GLY A 521 -7.73 -8.83 7.13
CA GLY A 521 -6.76 -9.46 8.06
C GLY A 521 -6.45 -8.62 9.30
N THR A 522 -6.81 -7.32 9.30
CA THR A 522 -6.40 -6.36 10.34
C THR A 522 -7.57 -5.67 11.03
N GLU A 523 -8.76 -5.71 10.47
CA GLU A 523 -9.96 -5.03 10.95
C GLU A 523 -11.16 -5.98 10.88
N PRO A 524 -12.16 -5.84 11.76
CA PRO A 524 -13.37 -6.66 11.72
C PRO A 524 -14.29 -6.20 10.57
N LYS A 525 -13.86 -6.42 9.34
CA LYS A 525 -14.55 -6.01 8.12
C LYS A 525 -14.57 -7.12 7.09
N VAL A 526 -15.70 -7.27 6.39
CA VAL A 526 -15.77 -8.04 5.15
C VAL A 526 -15.76 -7.05 3.99
N LYS A 527 -14.88 -7.29 3.03
CA LYS A 527 -14.78 -6.51 1.79
C LYS A 527 -15.38 -7.29 0.64
N VAL A 528 -16.20 -6.62 -0.17
CA VAL A 528 -16.75 -7.18 -1.40
C VAL A 528 -16.35 -6.30 -2.57
N TYR A 529 -15.63 -6.89 -3.51
CA TYR A 529 -15.22 -6.24 -4.74
C TYR A 529 -16.15 -6.67 -5.85
N LEU A 530 -16.88 -5.72 -6.40
CA LEU A 530 -17.82 -5.92 -7.49
C LEU A 530 -17.24 -5.40 -8.79
N SER A 531 -17.41 -6.15 -9.87
CA SER A 531 -17.06 -5.74 -11.22
C SER A 531 -18.21 -6.09 -12.16
N ALA A 532 -18.58 -5.18 -13.05
CA ALA A 532 -19.58 -5.40 -14.09
C ALA A 532 -19.06 -4.89 -15.43
N ARG A 533 -19.09 -5.75 -16.44
CA ARG A 533 -18.81 -5.41 -17.84
C ARG A 533 -20.11 -5.24 -18.60
N ALA A 534 -20.18 -4.19 -19.45
CA ALA A 534 -21.35 -3.93 -20.29
C ALA A 534 -20.95 -3.21 -21.60
N ALA A 535 -21.94 -2.99 -22.46
CA ALA A 535 -21.77 -2.25 -23.70
C ALA A 535 -21.67 -0.73 -23.46
N THR A 536 -22.29 -0.25 -22.39
CA THR A 536 -22.28 1.16 -21.97
C THR A 536 -21.96 1.31 -20.50
N ARG A 537 -21.45 2.50 -20.09
CA ARG A 537 -21.19 2.83 -18.69
C ARG A 537 -22.48 2.72 -17.84
N ALA A 538 -23.59 3.25 -18.34
CA ALA A 538 -24.88 3.22 -17.64
C ALA A 538 -25.36 1.80 -17.33
N GLU A 539 -25.20 0.87 -18.28
CA GLU A 539 -25.54 -0.54 -18.07
C GLU A 539 -24.62 -1.21 -17.03
N ALA A 540 -23.31 -0.88 -17.05
CA ALA A 540 -22.36 -1.39 -16.05
C ALA A 540 -22.71 -0.88 -14.64
N GLU A 541 -23.01 0.41 -14.50
CA GLU A 541 -23.44 1.01 -13.24
C GLU A 541 -24.76 0.43 -12.73
N GLU A 542 -25.74 0.21 -13.60
CA GLU A 542 -27.01 -0.43 -13.23
C GLU A 542 -26.77 -1.86 -12.72
N ALA A 543 -25.92 -2.62 -13.39
CA ALA A 543 -25.55 -3.96 -12.95
C ALA A 543 -24.87 -3.93 -11.56
N LEU A 544 -23.92 -2.99 -11.34
CA LEU A 544 -23.29 -2.81 -10.03
C LEU A 544 -24.30 -2.45 -8.93
N ASN A 545 -25.25 -1.57 -9.21
CA ASN A 545 -26.28 -1.18 -8.24
C ASN A 545 -27.14 -2.40 -7.79
N ARG A 546 -27.48 -3.27 -8.73
CA ARG A 546 -28.19 -4.51 -8.41
C ARG A 546 -27.32 -5.49 -7.63
N MET A 547 -26.06 -5.68 -8.04
CA MET A 547 -25.12 -6.56 -7.33
C MET A 547 -24.86 -6.06 -5.90
N GLU A 548 -24.75 -4.74 -5.70
CA GLU A 548 -24.61 -4.14 -4.37
C GLU A 548 -25.82 -4.44 -3.49
N ALA A 549 -27.05 -4.28 -4.01
CA ALA A 549 -28.27 -4.61 -3.28
C ALA A 549 -28.30 -6.09 -2.87
N GLU A 550 -27.99 -7.01 -3.80
CA GLU A 550 -27.91 -8.46 -3.54
C GLU A 550 -26.87 -8.79 -2.45
N MET A 551 -25.67 -8.13 -2.47
CA MET A 551 -24.63 -8.37 -1.47
C MET A 551 -24.98 -7.77 -0.11
N ASN A 552 -25.62 -6.59 -0.07
CA ASN A 552 -26.10 -5.98 1.17
C ASN A 552 -27.12 -6.89 1.88
N GLU A 553 -28.14 -7.38 1.17
CA GLU A 553 -29.12 -8.33 1.70
C GLU A 553 -28.42 -9.57 2.27
N ARG A 554 -27.50 -10.14 1.51
CA ARG A 554 -26.82 -11.39 1.85
C ARG A 554 -25.87 -11.30 3.05
N ILE A 555 -25.22 -10.16 3.28
CA ILE A 555 -24.22 -10.00 4.34
C ILE A 555 -24.84 -9.38 5.60
N LEU A 556 -25.79 -8.44 5.46
CA LEU A 556 -26.36 -7.72 6.59
C LEU A 556 -27.56 -8.44 7.23
N GLU A 557 -28.26 -9.30 6.51
CA GLU A 557 -29.43 -10.03 7.02
C GLU A 557 -29.08 -11.38 7.68
N LYS A 558 -27.80 -11.73 7.76
CA LYS A 558 -27.28 -12.95 8.41
C LYS A 558 -26.44 -12.61 9.63
#